data_dd3d93a0de55139f6c4353dec8198cf4
#
_entry.id   dd3d93a0de55139f6c4353dec8198cf4
#
_cell.length_a   1.000
_cell.length_b   1.000
_cell.length_c   1.000
_cell.angle_alpha   90.00
_cell.angle_beta   90.00
_cell.angle_gamma   90.00
#
_symmetry.space_group_name_H-M   'P 1'
#
loop_
_entity.id
_entity.type
_entity.pdbx_description
1 polymer ?
#
loop_
_entity_poly.entity_id
_entity_poly.type
_entity_poly.pdbx_seq_one_letter_code
_entity_poly.pdbx_strand_id
1 'polypeptide(L)'
;MDSKKPHYRVSLSEQALNHEKLMRAIVKNLADTPMVLKGGTALYIGYGLNRFSEDLDFDCHKKINLLGRVKSAIPNGIILNDIHIKKDTDSVGRYMVRYATKDNKEEQTLKLEISYRDAPKESEVNVIEGMRIAKIERIIDNKLCACFDGEHIRTKARDLFDLHFLAKHYEEHLT
;
A
#
# COMPACT_ATOMS: atom_id res chain seq x y z
N MET A 1 -25.40 -1.70 7.10
CA MET A 1 -24.84 -2.53 8.19
C MET A 1 -23.47 -1.98 8.55
N ASP A 2 -23.37 -1.36 9.74
CA ASP A 2 -22.13 -0.74 10.21
C ASP A 2 -21.08 -1.82 10.50
N SER A 3 -20.08 -1.93 9.66
CA SER A 3 -18.91 -2.75 9.93
C SER A 3 -18.11 -2.08 11.05
N LYS A 4 -18.26 -2.59 12.28
CA LYS A 4 -17.44 -2.20 13.43
C LYS A 4 -15.95 -2.40 13.08
N LYS A 5 -15.25 -1.31 12.73
CA LYS A 5 -13.79 -1.30 12.66
C LYS A 5 -13.23 -1.71 14.02
N PRO A 6 -12.38 -2.72 14.13
CA PRO A 6 -11.77 -3.07 15.41
C PRO A 6 -10.92 -1.90 15.91
N HIS A 7 -11.21 -1.39 17.10
CA HIS A 7 -10.61 -0.20 17.70
C HIS A 7 -9.24 -0.42 18.37
N TYR A 8 -8.45 -1.38 17.92
CA TYR A 8 -7.09 -1.55 18.42
C TYR A 8 -6.08 -1.06 17.37
N ARG A 9 -5.86 0.27 17.29
CA ARG A 9 -4.71 0.80 16.59
C ARG A 9 -3.47 0.65 17.47
N VAL A 10 -2.40 0.08 16.92
CA VAL A 10 -1.06 0.16 17.50
C VAL A 10 -0.76 1.64 17.77
N SER A 11 -0.24 1.96 18.96
CA SER A 11 0.25 3.32 19.25
C SER A 11 1.42 3.61 18.30
N LEU A 12 1.19 4.44 17.31
CA LEU A 12 2.21 4.83 16.34
C LEU A 12 3.08 5.95 16.92
N SER A 13 4.38 5.89 16.63
CA SER A 13 5.28 7.02 16.86
C SER A 13 4.88 8.20 15.95
N GLU A 14 5.29 9.41 16.31
CA GLU A 14 5.08 10.60 15.47
C GLU A 14 5.65 10.42 14.05
N GLN A 15 6.80 9.78 13.95
CA GLN A 15 7.43 9.41 12.69
C GLN A 15 6.53 8.52 11.83
N ALA A 16 5.94 7.48 12.43
CA ALA A 16 5.03 6.58 11.73
C ALA A 16 3.71 7.27 11.34
N LEU A 17 3.21 8.20 12.14
CA LEU A 17 2.04 9.02 11.81
C LEU A 17 2.31 9.93 10.60
N ASN A 18 3.48 10.57 10.54
CA ASN A 18 3.88 11.39 9.39
C ASN A 18 4.07 10.54 8.13
N HIS A 19 4.63 9.32 8.28
CA HIS A 19 4.77 8.38 7.19
C HIS A 19 3.40 7.93 6.65
N GLU A 20 2.46 7.57 7.53
CA GLU A 20 1.09 7.23 7.14
C GLU A 20 0.38 8.40 6.45
N LYS A 21 0.56 9.62 6.95
CA LYS A 21 0.00 10.84 6.34
C LYS A 21 0.50 11.01 4.90
N LEU A 22 1.79 10.80 4.64
CA LEU A 22 2.37 10.84 3.30
C LEU A 22 1.79 9.73 2.42
N MET A 23 1.75 8.50 2.90
CA MET A 23 1.19 7.37 2.16
C MET A 23 -0.25 7.63 1.73
N ARG A 24 -1.12 8.05 2.66
CA ARG A 24 -2.53 8.34 2.36
C ARG A 24 -2.69 9.48 1.37
N ALA A 25 -1.88 10.54 1.47
CA ALA A 25 -1.92 11.66 0.55
C ALA A 25 -1.56 11.23 -0.88
N ILE A 26 -0.52 10.41 -1.04
CA ILE A 26 -0.13 9.87 -2.35
C ILE A 26 -1.24 8.97 -2.91
N VAL A 27 -1.77 8.03 -2.13
CA VAL A 27 -2.82 7.10 -2.60
C VAL A 27 -4.07 7.86 -3.03
N LYS A 28 -4.50 8.88 -2.28
CA LYS A 28 -5.65 9.74 -2.64
C LYS A 28 -5.39 10.53 -3.94
N ASN A 29 -4.17 11.05 -4.12
CA ASN A 29 -3.83 11.80 -5.33
C ASN A 29 -3.72 10.92 -6.60
N LEU A 30 -3.71 9.61 -6.42
CA LEU A 30 -3.72 8.62 -7.51
C LEU A 30 -5.12 8.06 -7.81
N ALA A 31 -6.16 8.50 -7.12
CA ALA A 31 -7.51 7.95 -7.22
C ALA A 31 -8.17 8.11 -8.60
N ASP A 32 -7.78 9.12 -9.37
CA ASP A 32 -8.24 9.38 -10.74
C ASP A 32 -7.36 8.67 -11.80
N THR A 33 -6.46 7.82 -11.37
CA THR A 33 -5.57 7.02 -12.23
C THR A 33 -5.97 5.54 -12.18
N PRO A 34 -5.48 4.70 -13.11
CA PRO A 34 -5.73 3.25 -13.05
C PRO A 34 -4.93 2.53 -11.96
N MET A 35 -4.17 3.24 -11.12
CA MET A 35 -3.39 2.63 -10.03
C MET A 35 -4.31 2.12 -8.93
N VAL A 36 -4.06 0.90 -8.47
CA VAL A 36 -4.81 0.24 -7.39
C VAL A 36 -3.85 -0.20 -6.32
N LEU A 37 -4.05 0.29 -5.09
CA LEU A 37 -3.25 -0.09 -3.93
C LEU A 37 -3.50 -1.55 -3.58
N LYS A 38 -2.43 -2.31 -3.33
CA LYS A 38 -2.47 -3.71 -2.92
C LYS A 38 -1.57 -4.01 -1.71
N GLY A 39 -1.47 -5.27 -1.36
CA GLY A 39 -0.52 -5.77 -0.35
C GLY A 39 -0.86 -5.39 1.08
N GLY A 40 0.17 -5.38 1.95
CA GLY A 40 0.00 -5.13 3.38
C GLY A 40 -0.55 -3.74 3.69
N THR A 41 -0.18 -2.72 2.91
CA THR A 41 -0.66 -1.35 3.11
C THR A 41 -2.12 -1.19 2.71
N ALA A 42 -2.59 -1.92 1.69
CA ALA A 42 -4.02 -2.01 1.36
C ALA A 42 -4.82 -2.60 2.53
N LEU A 43 -4.33 -3.68 3.16
CA LEU A 43 -4.95 -4.25 4.36
C LEU A 43 -4.94 -3.26 5.53
N TYR A 44 -3.83 -2.56 5.74
CA TYR A 44 -3.67 -1.60 6.83
C TYR A 44 -4.60 -0.38 6.67
N ILE A 45 -4.56 0.25 5.51
CA ILE A 45 -5.33 1.48 5.24
C ILE A 45 -6.82 1.19 5.01
N GLY A 46 -7.12 0.14 4.24
CA GLY A 46 -8.48 -0.14 3.76
C GLY A 46 -9.28 -1.09 4.63
N TYR A 47 -8.63 -2.06 5.25
CA TYR A 47 -9.31 -3.20 5.87
C TYR A 47 -9.05 -3.36 7.37
N GLY A 48 -8.30 -2.44 7.98
CA GLY A 48 -8.12 -2.41 9.43
C GLY A 48 -7.10 -3.39 9.98
N LEU A 49 -6.13 -3.83 9.16
CA LEU A 49 -5.00 -4.63 9.63
C LEU A 49 -4.29 -3.91 10.79
N ASN A 50 -4.14 -4.59 11.93
CA ASN A 50 -3.49 -4.03 13.12
C ASN A 50 -1.96 -4.24 13.10
N ARG A 51 -1.34 -3.90 11.99
CA ARG A 51 0.11 -3.90 11.79
C ARG A 51 0.46 -2.77 10.83
N PHE A 52 1.36 -1.87 11.27
CA PHE A 52 1.86 -0.80 10.42
C PHE A 52 2.54 -1.36 9.17
N SER A 53 2.27 -0.77 8.02
CA SER A 53 2.88 -1.12 6.74
C SER A 53 3.49 0.13 6.13
N GLU A 54 4.75 0.04 5.69
CA GLU A 54 5.59 1.19 5.35
C GLU A 54 5.75 1.42 3.85
N ASP A 55 5.42 0.43 3.02
CA ASP A 55 5.60 0.49 1.57
C ASP A 55 4.26 0.72 0.87
N LEU A 56 4.27 1.35 -0.29
CA LEU A 56 3.12 1.43 -1.19
C LEU A 56 3.34 0.49 -2.39
N ASP A 57 2.53 -0.55 -2.47
CA ASP A 57 2.51 -1.49 -3.58
C ASP A 57 1.24 -1.30 -4.42
N PHE A 58 1.42 -1.14 -5.74
CA PHE A 58 0.31 -0.92 -6.67
C PHE A 58 0.32 -1.93 -7.82
N ASP A 59 -0.88 -2.20 -8.34
CA ASP A 59 -1.08 -2.73 -9.69
C ASP A 59 -1.54 -1.61 -10.63
N CYS A 60 -1.09 -1.64 -11.89
CA CYS A 60 -1.50 -0.67 -12.90
C CYS A 60 -1.32 -1.28 -14.30
N HIS A 61 -2.23 -0.99 -15.22
CA HIS A 61 -2.14 -1.52 -16.60
C HIS A 61 -1.30 -0.64 -17.55
N LYS A 62 -0.88 0.55 -17.11
CA LYS A 62 -0.10 1.49 -17.92
C LYS A 62 0.79 2.39 -17.06
N LYS A 63 1.88 2.87 -17.64
CA LYS A 63 2.71 3.90 -17.03
C LYS A 63 1.98 5.24 -16.97
N ILE A 64 2.16 5.96 -15.87
CA ILE A 64 1.63 7.32 -15.65
C ILE A 64 2.76 8.26 -15.24
N ASN A 65 2.51 9.57 -15.23
CA ASN A 65 3.44 10.55 -14.66
C ASN A 65 3.41 10.49 -13.12
N LEU A 66 3.98 9.41 -12.57
CA LEU A 66 4.00 9.20 -11.13
C LEU A 66 4.78 10.27 -10.38
N LEU A 67 5.91 10.74 -10.92
CA LEU A 67 6.75 11.75 -10.26
C LEU A 67 5.99 13.05 -10.04
N GLY A 68 5.26 13.52 -11.05
CA GLY A 68 4.41 14.71 -10.92
C GLY A 68 3.31 14.52 -9.88
N ARG A 69 2.66 13.36 -9.89
CA ARG A 69 1.61 13.02 -8.92
C ARG A 69 2.14 12.96 -7.48
N VAL A 70 3.28 12.31 -7.24
CA VAL A 70 3.89 12.25 -5.91
C VAL A 70 4.27 13.64 -5.42
N LYS A 71 4.91 14.46 -6.28
CA LYS A 71 5.29 15.84 -5.91
C LYS A 71 4.08 16.70 -5.53
N SER A 72 2.98 16.60 -6.25
CA SER A 72 1.75 17.34 -5.96
C SER A 72 0.97 16.83 -4.74
N ALA A 73 1.28 15.62 -4.26
CA ALA A 73 0.61 14.99 -3.12
C ALA A 73 1.27 15.29 -1.77
N ILE A 74 2.43 15.95 -1.74
CA ILE A 74 3.18 16.16 -0.50
C ILE A 74 2.36 17.00 0.49
N PRO A 75 2.00 16.45 1.66
CA PRO A 75 1.16 17.17 2.61
C PRO A 75 1.96 18.19 3.43
N ASN A 76 1.25 19.17 3.98
CA ASN A 76 1.85 20.15 4.89
C ASN A 76 2.58 19.48 6.06
N GLY A 77 3.79 19.96 6.37
CA GLY A 77 4.65 19.42 7.43
C GLY A 77 5.67 18.41 6.92
N ILE A 78 5.53 17.92 5.68
CA ILE A 78 6.50 17.03 5.02
C ILE A 78 7.28 17.81 3.97
N ILE A 79 8.57 17.56 3.92
CA ILE A 79 9.52 18.18 2.97
C ILE A 79 10.03 17.06 2.07
N LEU A 80 9.73 17.13 0.79
CA LEU A 80 10.27 16.21 -0.19
C LEU A 80 11.73 16.56 -0.48
N ASN A 81 12.64 15.63 -0.24
CA ASN A 81 14.06 15.79 -0.56
C ASN A 81 14.34 15.37 -2.00
N ASP A 82 13.95 14.13 -2.34
CA ASP A 82 14.23 13.53 -3.65
C ASP A 82 13.27 12.38 -3.96
N ILE A 83 13.15 12.03 -5.26
CA ILE A 83 12.50 10.80 -5.71
C ILE A 83 13.49 10.05 -6.61
N HIS A 84 14.10 8.99 -6.07
CA HIS A 84 15.04 8.16 -6.79
C HIS A 84 14.35 7.00 -7.49
N ILE A 85 14.54 6.85 -8.80
CA ILE A 85 14.01 5.74 -9.59
C ILE A 85 14.99 4.58 -9.50
N LYS A 86 14.63 3.52 -8.75
CA LYS A 86 15.44 2.30 -8.64
C LYS A 86 15.22 1.33 -9.79
N LYS A 87 14.01 1.30 -10.35
CA LYS A 87 13.66 0.43 -11.46
C LYS A 87 12.53 1.06 -12.26
N ASP A 88 12.63 1.02 -13.57
CA ASP A 88 11.58 1.43 -14.50
C ASP A 88 11.64 0.56 -15.75
N THR A 89 10.95 -0.57 -15.68
CA THR A 89 10.83 -1.56 -16.78
C THR A 89 9.38 -1.64 -17.24
N ASP A 90 9.10 -2.41 -18.28
CA ASP A 90 7.74 -2.63 -18.76
C ASP A 90 6.87 -3.41 -17.75
N SER A 91 7.50 -4.17 -16.86
CA SER A 91 6.79 -5.01 -15.89
C SER A 91 6.77 -4.47 -14.46
N VAL A 92 7.72 -3.59 -14.07
CA VAL A 92 7.86 -3.09 -12.71
C VAL A 92 8.44 -1.68 -12.70
N GLY A 93 7.79 -0.78 -11.95
CA GLY A 93 8.34 0.50 -11.51
C GLY A 93 8.68 0.44 -10.02
N ARG A 94 9.85 0.99 -9.60
CA ARG A 94 10.23 1.10 -8.19
C ARG A 94 10.85 2.46 -7.91
N TYR A 95 10.26 3.19 -6.99
CA TYR A 95 10.60 4.57 -6.64
C TYR A 95 10.85 4.68 -5.15
N MET A 96 11.87 5.43 -4.76
CA MET A 96 12.22 5.73 -3.39
C MET A 96 11.97 7.22 -3.16
N VAL A 97 10.93 7.55 -2.43
CA VAL A 97 10.58 8.93 -2.06
C VAL A 97 11.29 9.26 -0.76
N ARG A 98 12.30 10.10 -0.83
CA ARG A 98 13.05 10.57 0.34
C ARG A 98 12.45 11.87 0.83
N TYR A 99 12.18 11.93 2.10
CA TYR A 99 11.53 13.08 2.72
C TYR A 99 12.00 13.28 4.16
N ALA A 100 11.77 14.47 4.68
CA ALA A 100 11.91 14.81 6.08
C ALA A 100 10.64 15.49 6.58
N THR A 101 10.52 15.73 7.87
CA THR A 101 9.46 16.56 8.43
C THR A 101 10.02 17.90 8.90
N LYS A 102 9.15 18.90 9.10
CA LYS A 102 9.59 20.21 9.60
C LYS A 102 10.21 20.10 11.00
N ASP A 103 9.69 19.18 11.82
CA ASP A 103 10.08 19.01 13.21
C ASP A 103 11.23 17.99 13.39
N ASN A 104 11.41 17.10 12.43
CA ASN A 104 12.53 16.14 12.40
C ASN A 104 13.19 16.16 11.01
N LYS A 105 14.44 16.60 10.94
CA LYS A 105 15.22 16.67 9.69
C LYS A 105 15.87 15.35 9.29
N GLU A 106 15.70 14.30 10.09
CA GLU A 106 16.18 12.96 9.73
C GLU A 106 15.46 12.47 8.47
N GLU A 107 16.25 12.08 7.46
CA GLU A 107 15.71 11.60 6.19
C GLU A 107 15.01 10.26 6.36
N GLN A 108 13.77 10.20 5.88
CA GLN A 108 12.95 9.02 5.80
C GLN A 108 12.77 8.61 4.33
N THR A 109 12.45 7.35 4.11
CA THR A 109 12.22 6.82 2.77
C THR A 109 10.90 6.06 2.70
N LEU A 110 10.04 6.44 1.76
CA LEU A 110 8.86 5.69 1.38
C LEU A 110 9.14 4.97 0.05
N LYS A 111 9.02 3.66 0.04
CA LYS A 111 9.12 2.86 -1.19
C LYS A 111 7.76 2.79 -1.87
N LEU A 112 7.72 3.10 -3.17
CA LEU A 112 6.61 2.82 -4.08
C LEU A 112 7.04 1.74 -5.06
N GLU A 113 6.24 0.68 -5.17
CA GLU A 113 6.43 -0.35 -6.19
C GLU A 113 5.15 -0.50 -7.02
N ILE A 114 5.30 -0.59 -8.33
CA ILE A 114 4.19 -0.74 -9.26
C ILE A 114 4.43 -1.99 -10.09
N SER A 115 3.46 -2.89 -10.09
CA SER A 115 3.42 -4.01 -11.02
C SER A 115 2.55 -3.65 -12.22
N TYR A 116 3.11 -3.83 -13.43
CA TYR A 116 2.40 -3.64 -14.70
C TYR A 116 1.96 -4.97 -15.32
N ARG A 117 2.09 -6.09 -14.60
CA ARG A 117 1.89 -7.45 -15.13
C ARG A 117 0.43 -7.89 -15.11
N ASP A 118 -0.25 -7.61 -13.99
CA ASP A 118 -1.59 -8.12 -13.73
C ASP A 118 -2.43 -7.02 -13.06
N ALA A 119 -3.00 -6.15 -13.89
CA ALA A 119 -3.84 -5.08 -13.40
C ALA A 119 -5.24 -5.60 -13.05
N PRO A 120 -5.81 -5.19 -11.90
CA PRO A 120 -7.16 -5.60 -11.51
C PRO A 120 -8.21 -5.04 -12.47
N LYS A 121 -9.27 -5.82 -12.68
CA LYS A 121 -10.50 -5.32 -13.30
C LYS A 121 -11.20 -4.36 -12.34
N GLU A 122 -12.04 -3.47 -12.84
CA GLU A 122 -12.82 -2.55 -11.97
C GLU A 122 -13.69 -3.30 -10.94
N SER A 123 -14.17 -4.51 -11.30
CA SER A 123 -14.91 -5.38 -10.37
C SER A 123 -14.06 -5.89 -9.19
N GLU A 124 -12.74 -5.81 -9.26
CA GLU A 124 -11.79 -6.23 -8.23
C GLU A 124 -11.24 -5.05 -7.41
N VAL A 125 -11.82 -3.85 -7.59
CA VAL A 125 -11.40 -2.61 -6.93
C VAL A 125 -12.51 -2.10 -6.02
N ASN A 126 -12.13 -1.68 -4.81
CA ASN A 126 -12.96 -0.90 -3.91
C ASN A 126 -12.47 0.55 -3.85
N VAL A 127 -13.40 1.47 -3.65
CA VAL A 127 -13.07 2.86 -3.32
C VAL A 127 -13.34 3.07 -1.83
N ILE A 128 -12.27 3.20 -1.04
CA ILE A 128 -12.34 3.37 0.41
C ILE A 128 -11.72 4.72 0.77
N GLU A 129 -12.47 5.61 1.40
CA GLU A 129 -12.04 6.98 1.76
C GLU A 129 -11.44 7.76 0.56
N GLY A 130 -11.99 7.54 -0.64
CA GLY A 130 -11.51 8.16 -1.89
C GLY A 130 -10.23 7.54 -2.45
N MET A 131 -9.80 6.36 -1.98
CA MET A 131 -8.62 5.64 -2.45
C MET A 131 -9.03 4.39 -3.22
N ARG A 132 -8.39 4.11 -4.35
CA ARG A 132 -8.58 2.86 -5.12
C ARG A 132 -7.75 1.76 -4.50
N ILE A 133 -8.42 0.78 -3.92
CA ILE A 133 -7.80 -0.32 -3.16
C ILE A 133 -8.30 -1.65 -3.73
N ALA A 134 -7.42 -2.62 -3.88
CA ALA A 134 -7.79 -3.97 -4.30
C ALA A 134 -8.82 -4.57 -3.34
N LYS A 135 -9.82 -5.29 -3.88
CA LYS A 135 -10.76 -6.04 -3.06
C LYS A 135 -10.06 -7.10 -2.22
N ILE A 136 -10.71 -7.48 -1.13
CA ILE A 136 -10.13 -8.40 -0.16
C ILE A 136 -9.81 -9.76 -0.79
N GLU A 137 -10.67 -10.25 -1.67
CA GLU A 137 -10.49 -11.52 -2.39
C GLU A 137 -9.18 -11.51 -3.18
N ARG A 138 -8.94 -10.45 -3.95
CA ARG A 138 -7.71 -10.29 -4.73
C ARG A 138 -6.46 -10.19 -3.83
N ILE A 139 -6.57 -9.53 -2.67
CA ILE A 139 -5.46 -9.45 -1.71
C ILE A 139 -5.17 -10.83 -1.12
N ILE A 140 -6.20 -11.63 -0.82
CA ILE A 140 -6.08 -13.01 -0.36
C ILE A 140 -5.33 -13.85 -1.40
N ASP A 141 -5.79 -13.86 -2.65
CA ASP A 141 -5.16 -14.62 -3.75
C ASP A 141 -3.70 -14.25 -3.91
N ASN A 142 -3.39 -12.95 -3.96
CA ASN A 142 -2.01 -12.46 -4.07
C ASN A 142 -1.13 -12.88 -2.88
N LYS A 143 -1.68 -12.93 -1.67
CA LYS A 143 -0.96 -13.36 -0.46
C LYS A 143 -0.72 -14.87 -0.47
N LEU A 144 -1.71 -15.66 -0.84
CA LEU A 144 -1.60 -17.10 -0.95
C LEU A 144 -0.58 -17.48 -2.03
N CYS A 145 -0.68 -16.89 -3.22
CA CYS A 145 0.32 -17.09 -4.28
C CYS A 145 1.73 -16.72 -3.81
N ALA A 146 1.90 -15.56 -3.16
CA ALA A 146 3.22 -15.14 -2.69
C ALA A 146 3.81 -16.05 -1.61
N CYS A 147 2.98 -16.74 -0.83
CA CYS A 147 3.41 -17.64 0.24
C CYS A 147 3.64 -19.07 -0.25
N PHE A 148 2.84 -19.56 -1.20
CA PHE A 148 2.75 -20.97 -1.54
C PHE A 148 3.08 -21.30 -3.00
N ASP A 149 3.18 -20.29 -3.88
CA ASP A 149 3.46 -20.47 -5.31
C ASP A 149 4.97 -20.37 -5.57
N GLY A 150 5.67 -21.48 -5.48
CA GLY A 150 7.11 -21.56 -5.75
C GLY A 150 7.79 -22.75 -5.06
N GLU A 151 9.05 -23.00 -5.43
CA GLU A 151 9.87 -24.08 -4.85
C GLU A 151 10.17 -23.88 -3.35
N HIS A 152 9.98 -22.67 -2.83
CA HIS A 152 10.25 -22.33 -1.44
C HIS A 152 9.07 -21.57 -0.83
N ILE A 153 8.47 -22.15 0.21
CA ILE A 153 7.46 -21.47 1.03
C ILE A 153 8.06 -20.20 1.64
N ARG A 154 7.47 -19.05 1.31
CA ARG A 154 7.88 -17.76 1.87
C ARG A 154 7.24 -17.55 3.24
N THR A 155 8.01 -17.76 4.31
CA THR A 155 7.54 -17.63 5.70
C THR A 155 8.02 -16.35 6.39
N LYS A 156 7.81 -15.18 5.79
CA LYS A 156 8.09 -13.94 6.51
C LYS A 156 7.02 -13.73 7.59
N ALA A 157 7.41 -13.36 8.80
CA ALA A 157 6.51 -13.15 9.92
C ALA A 157 5.33 -12.21 9.57
N ARG A 158 5.57 -11.16 8.79
CA ARG A 158 4.54 -10.25 8.31
C ARG A 158 3.50 -10.91 7.41
N ASP A 159 3.91 -11.86 6.56
CA ASP A 159 2.99 -12.55 5.66
C ASP A 159 2.09 -13.51 6.45
N LEU A 160 2.65 -14.19 7.47
CA LEU A 160 1.88 -15.03 8.40
C LEU A 160 0.89 -14.20 9.23
N PHE A 161 1.31 -13.02 9.69
CA PHE A 161 0.42 -12.10 10.41
C PHE A 161 -0.76 -11.64 9.53
N ASP A 162 -0.47 -11.27 8.28
CA ASP A 162 -1.49 -10.85 7.33
C ASP A 162 -2.47 -11.99 7.02
N LEU A 163 -1.97 -13.22 6.81
CA LEU A 163 -2.82 -14.41 6.59
C LEU A 163 -3.67 -14.74 7.81
N HIS A 164 -3.11 -14.64 9.03
CA HIS A 164 -3.89 -14.82 10.26
C HIS A 164 -5.01 -13.78 10.38
N PHE A 165 -4.72 -12.51 10.09
CA PHE A 165 -5.73 -11.45 10.08
C PHE A 165 -6.85 -11.74 9.06
N LEU A 166 -6.49 -12.16 7.85
CA LEU A 166 -7.44 -12.51 6.80
C LEU A 166 -8.31 -13.71 7.21
N ALA A 167 -7.71 -14.77 7.73
CA ALA A 167 -8.44 -15.96 8.21
C ALA A 167 -9.42 -15.61 9.34
N LYS A 168 -9.05 -14.71 10.24
CA LYS A 168 -9.88 -14.33 11.37
C LYS A 168 -11.04 -13.40 11.03
N HIS A 169 -10.87 -12.51 10.05
CA HIS A 169 -11.83 -11.43 9.80
C HIS A 169 -12.54 -11.52 8.44
N TYR A 170 -12.06 -12.39 7.55
CA TYR A 170 -12.52 -12.54 6.17
C TYR A 170 -12.57 -14.01 5.75
N GLU A 171 -12.94 -14.91 6.69
CA GLU A 171 -13.00 -16.36 6.47
C GLU A 171 -13.95 -16.72 5.31
N GLU A 172 -15.04 -16.00 5.15
CA GLU A 172 -16.01 -16.17 4.07
C GLU A 172 -15.44 -15.96 2.66
N HIS A 173 -14.30 -15.33 2.54
CA HIS A 173 -13.60 -15.08 1.26
C HIS A 173 -12.42 -16.06 1.03
N LEU A 174 -12.21 -17.04 1.92
CA LEU A 174 -11.13 -18.02 1.81
C LEU A 174 -11.57 -19.35 1.17
N THR A 175 -12.84 -19.46 0.76
CA THR A 175 -13.44 -20.68 0.19
C THR A 175 -13.42 -20.68 -1.33
#